data_1d1ae8b7a56456c7c7a990a5dde2053b
#
_entry.id   1d1ae8b7a56456c7c7a990a5dde2053b
#
_cell.length_a   1.000
_cell.length_b   1.000
_cell.length_c   1.000
_cell.angle_alpha   90.00
_cell.angle_beta   90.00
_cell.angle_gamma   90.00
#
_symmetry.space_group_name_H-M   'P 1'
#
loop_
_entity.id
_entity.type
_entity.pdbx_description
1 polymer ?
#
loop_
_entity_poly.entity_id
_entity_poly.type
_entity_poly.pdbx_seq_one_letter_code
_entity_poly.pdbx_strand_id
1 'polypeptide(L)'
;MSEFIYQEPFPIECDKTQYRLLTKEYVKIVECDGRRILKVDPKGIELLAREAYTDVSFYLRPAHLEQLRHILEDPEASDNDKFVAYTMLLNQTVAAEGELPTCQDTGTAICIGKKGENVFTGADDAECIARGAYEAYKERNLRYSQVVPFTMTEEKNSGTNLPAQIDLYADKGNEYKFLFITKGGGSANKTFLYQQTKALLNEKSLLEFFRSKLMDLGTSACPPYHLDVCIGGTSAEMCLATVKKASAGYLDQLPTSGNEGGRCFRDLEWEQKILQICRESGIGAQFGGKYLVHDVRVIRAPRHAASCPVGIGVSCSADRNIKAKITEEGIFLEQLEKNPARFLPKEAPAMSPAVDIDLDQGMDKVREILSKYPIKTRLNLRGTLIVARDIAHARIKQMLDEGKPMPEYFKKHPIYYAGPAKTPKGMPSGSFGPTTAGRMDPYVDLFQEHGGSLIMLAKGNRSQQVTDACRKHGGFYLGSIGGPAAVLAKDSIKSVEVVDFPELGMEAVRKIYVENFPAFILVDDKGNDFFAQLKH
;
A
#
# COMPACT_ATOMS: atom_id res chain seq x y z
N MET A 1 -32.34 -2.15 37.94
CA MET A 1 -30.99 -1.69 37.59
C MET A 1 -30.34 -2.81 36.78
N SER A 2 -29.76 -2.51 35.65
CA SER A 2 -29.01 -3.51 34.85
C SER A 2 -27.78 -3.97 35.62
N GLU A 3 -27.52 -5.27 35.61
CA GLU A 3 -26.33 -5.87 36.22
C GLU A 3 -25.06 -5.37 35.53
N PHE A 4 -23.92 -5.25 36.25
CA PHE A 4 -22.63 -4.91 35.66
C PHE A 4 -22.16 -6.07 34.78
N ILE A 5 -21.93 -5.77 33.47
CA ILE A 5 -21.37 -6.70 32.51
C ILE A 5 -20.14 -6.06 31.89
N TYR A 6 -18.98 -6.72 32.01
CA TYR A 6 -17.77 -6.34 31.27
C TYR A 6 -17.64 -7.22 30.03
N GLN A 7 -17.46 -6.58 28.87
CA GLN A 7 -17.25 -7.25 27.60
C GLN A 7 -15.98 -6.74 26.93
N GLU A 8 -15.04 -7.64 26.63
CA GLU A 8 -13.91 -7.35 25.74
C GLU A 8 -14.45 -6.89 24.37
N PRO A 9 -14.05 -5.71 23.86
CA PRO A 9 -14.56 -5.20 22.58
C PRO A 9 -14.25 -6.11 21.40
N PHE A 10 -13.08 -6.74 21.39
CA PHE A 10 -12.61 -7.61 20.32
C PHE A 10 -12.33 -9.04 20.85
N PRO A 11 -13.35 -9.84 21.16
CA PRO A 11 -13.17 -11.17 21.67
C PRO A 11 -12.73 -12.13 20.56
N ILE A 12 -11.42 -12.35 20.43
CA ILE A 12 -10.83 -13.30 19.50
C ILE A 12 -10.65 -14.63 20.24
N GLU A 13 -11.48 -15.62 19.92
CA GLU A 13 -11.54 -16.89 20.65
C GLU A 13 -10.41 -17.86 20.22
N CYS A 14 -9.95 -17.78 18.97
CA CYS A 14 -8.97 -18.71 18.43
C CYS A 14 -7.99 -18.00 17.51
N ASP A 15 -6.70 -18.08 17.82
CA ASP A 15 -5.64 -17.66 16.92
C ASP A 15 -5.20 -18.84 16.04
N LYS A 16 -5.56 -18.81 14.75
CA LYS A 16 -5.22 -19.84 13.75
C LYS A 16 -3.88 -19.58 13.06
N THR A 17 -3.14 -18.57 13.50
CA THR A 17 -1.85 -18.18 12.90
C THR A 17 -0.83 -19.30 13.04
N GLN A 18 -0.15 -19.62 11.94
CA GLN A 18 1.00 -20.52 11.97
C GLN A 18 2.24 -19.73 12.34
N TYR A 19 2.88 -20.11 13.43
CA TYR A 19 4.09 -19.47 13.95
C TYR A 19 5.32 -20.33 13.70
N ARG A 20 6.47 -19.69 13.44
CA ARG A 20 7.80 -20.28 13.52
C ARG A 20 8.50 -19.82 14.79
N LEU A 21 9.26 -20.69 15.41
CA LEU A 21 10.14 -20.34 16.52
C LEU A 21 11.31 -19.50 15.98
N LEU A 22 11.51 -18.32 16.53
CA LEU A 22 12.64 -17.46 16.22
C LEU A 22 13.85 -17.79 17.10
N THR A 23 13.64 -17.85 18.42
CA THR A 23 14.65 -18.19 19.40
C THR A 23 14.04 -18.53 20.77
N LYS A 24 14.80 -19.24 21.60
CA LYS A 24 14.48 -19.51 23.01
C LYS A 24 15.40 -18.75 23.99
N GLU A 25 16.42 -18.04 23.49
CA GLU A 25 17.52 -17.53 24.30
C GLU A 25 17.14 -16.36 25.22
N TYR A 26 16.10 -15.57 24.85
CA TYR A 26 15.78 -14.30 25.51
C TYR A 26 14.61 -14.38 26.47
N VAL A 27 14.17 -15.57 26.85
CA VAL A 27 13.02 -15.78 27.73
C VAL A 27 13.35 -16.70 28.88
N LYS A 28 12.82 -16.40 30.06
CA LYS A 28 12.87 -17.29 31.21
C LYS A 28 11.71 -17.03 32.16
N ILE A 29 11.30 -18.07 32.87
CA ILE A 29 10.33 -17.95 33.97
C ILE A 29 11.07 -17.69 35.26
N VAL A 30 10.54 -16.74 36.04
CA VAL A 30 10.97 -16.40 37.38
C VAL A 30 9.75 -16.46 38.29
N GLU A 31 9.88 -17.10 39.44
CA GLU A 31 8.82 -17.07 40.47
C GLU A 31 9.02 -15.87 41.40
N CYS A 32 7.96 -15.09 41.58
CA CYS A 32 7.93 -13.95 42.48
C CYS A 32 6.58 -13.93 43.20
N ASP A 33 6.58 -13.99 44.53
CA ASP A 33 5.40 -13.99 45.41
C ASP A 33 4.33 -15.03 44.95
N GLY A 34 4.77 -16.24 44.59
CA GLY A 34 3.91 -17.33 44.14
C GLY A 34 3.33 -17.16 42.75
N ARG A 35 3.79 -16.15 41.99
CA ARG A 35 3.41 -15.92 40.59
C ARG A 35 4.54 -16.28 39.63
N ARG A 36 4.19 -16.90 38.52
CA ARG A 36 5.13 -17.13 37.43
C ARG A 36 5.22 -15.88 36.54
N ILE A 37 6.41 -15.29 36.51
CA ILE A 37 6.70 -14.08 35.73
C ILE A 37 7.53 -14.49 34.52
N LEU A 38 7.07 -14.13 33.32
CA LEU A 38 7.85 -14.26 32.10
C LEU A 38 8.84 -13.07 32.04
N LYS A 39 10.10 -13.34 32.23
CA LYS A 39 11.15 -12.35 32.04
C LYS A 39 11.68 -12.43 30.62
N VAL A 40 11.63 -11.31 29.90
CA VAL A 40 12.11 -11.17 28.51
C VAL A 40 13.30 -10.23 28.49
N ASP A 41 14.40 -10.68 27.89
CA ASP A 41 15.56 -9.81 27.66
C ASP A 41 15.20 -8.76 26.58
N PRO A 42 15.50 -7.46 26.79
CA PRO A 42 15.25 -6.40 25.81
C PRO A 42 15.78 -6.71 24.41
N LYS A 43 16.92 -7.36 24.30
CA LYS A 43 17.50 -7.80 23.00
C LYS A 43 16.59 -8.75 22.23
N GLY A 44 15.78 -9.53 22.93
CA GLY A 44 14.77 -10.39 22.32
C GLY A 44 13.67 -9.59 21.63
N ILE A 45 13.26 -8.45 22.22
CA ILE A 45 12.27 -7.54 21.61
C ILE A 45 12.87 -6.84 20.39
N GLU A 46 14.11 -6.36 20.49
CA GLU A 46 14.84 -5.75 19.36
C GLU A 46 14.97 -6.74 18.20
N LEU A 47 15.39 -7.97 18.46
CA LEU A 47 15.49 -9.03 17.48
C LEU A 47 14.14 -9.32 16.81
N LEU A 48 13.07 -9.47 17.62
CA LEU A 48 11.74 -9.74 17.11
C LEU A 48 11.26 -8.65 16.18
N ALA A 49 11.38 -7.38 16.55
CA ALA A 49 10.98 -6.25 15.72
C ALA A 49 11.81 -6.18 14.43
N ARG A 50 13.13 -6.37 14.50
CA ARG A 50 14.00 -6.40 13.32
C ARG A 50 13.58 -7.50 12.33
N GLU A 51 13.37 -8.71 12.81
CA GLU A 51 12.97 -9.84 11.97
C GLU A 51 11.54 -9.65 11.41
N ALA A 52 10.61 -9.11 12.19
CA ALA A 52 9.24 -8.83 11.74
C ALA A 52 9.22 -7.80 10.60
N TYR A 53 9.90 -6.66 10.76
CA TYR A 53 9.97 -5.63 9.71
C TYR A 53 10.78 -6.09 8.49
N THR A 54 11.74 -6.98 8.67
CA THR A 54 12.45 -7.63 7.56
C THR A 54 11.50 -8.55 6.80
N ASP A 55 10.84 -9.48 7.48
CA ASP A 55 9.96 -10.46 6.82
C ASP A 55 8.82 -9.78 6.03
N VAL A 56 8.13 -8.78 6.60
CA VAL A 56 7.03 -8.09 5.87
C VAL A 56 7.50 -7.27 4.68
N SER A 57 8.78 -6.95 4.59
CA SER A 57 9.33 -6.20 3.45
C SER A 57 9.56 -7.10 2.23
N PHE A 58 9.70 -8.41 2.43
CA PHE A 58 10.06 -9.36 1.38
C PHE A 58 9.06 -10.50 1.17
N TYR A 59 8.22 -10.78 2.17
CA TYR A 59 7.29 -11.91 2.15
C TYR A 59 5.86 -11.47 2.43
N LEU A 60 4.90 -12.22 1.88
CA LEU A 60 3.47 -12.01 2.08
C LEU A 60 2.84 -13.27 2.68
N ARG A 61 1.62 -13.13 3.17
CA ARG A 61 0.84 -14.26 3.68
C ARG A 61 0.43 -15.19 2.54
N PRO A 62 0.46 -16.53 2.75
CA PRO A 62 -0.01 -17.49 1.75
C PRO A 62 -1.44 -17.20 1.26
N ALA A 63 -2.35 -16.81 2.15
CA ALA A 63 -3.73 -16.50 1.80
C ALA A 63 -3.86 -15.33 0.81
N HIS A 64 -3.03 -14.30 0.94
CA HIS A 64 -2.99 -13.18 -0.01
C HIS A 64 -2.53 -13.64 -1.40
N LEU A 65 -1.49 -14.47 -1.46
CA LEU A 65 -0.98 -15.02 -2.72
C LEU A 65 -2.00 -15.94 -3.41
N GLU A 66 -2.74 -16.72 -2.62
CA GLU A 66 -3.83 -17.56 -3.14
C GLU A 66 -4.96 -16.72 -3.74
N GLN A 67 -5.30 -15.57 -3.16
CA GLN A 67 -6.28 -14.65 -3.73
C GLN A 67 -5.82 -14.07 -5.07
N LEU A 68 -4.52 -13.76 -5.23
CA LEU A 68 -3.97 -13.35 -6.53
C LEU A 68 -4.07 -14.50 -7.56
N ARG A 69 -3.78 -15.72 -7.16
CA ARG A 69 -3.91 -16.90 -8.00
C ARG A 69 -5.36 -17.12 -8.46
N HIS A 70 -6.34 -16.95 -7.57
CA HIS A 70 -7.76 -17.07 -7.92
C HIS A 70 -8.19 -16.09 -9.01
N ILE A 71 -7.61 -14.88 -9.08
CA ILE A 71 -7.88 -13.95 -10.17
C ILE A 71 -7.48 -14.54 -11.53
N LEU A 72 -6.36 -15.27 -11.57
CA LEU A 72 -5.88 -15.91 -12.81
C LEU A 72 -6.79 -17.05 -13.27
N GLU A 73 -7.42 -17.74 -12.32
CA GLU A 73 -8.30 -18.89 -12.55
C GLU A 73 -9.75 -18.47 -12.85
N ASP A 74 -10.13 -17.22 -12.55
CA ASP A 74 -11.48 -16.71 -12.78
C ASP A 74 -11.73 -16.42 -14.27
N PRO A 75 -12.66 -17.13 -14.94
CA PRO A 75 -12.98 -16.89 -16.35
C PRO A 75 -13.62 -15.52 -16.62
N GLU A 76 -14.21 -14.88 -15.59
CA GLU A 76 -14.83 -13.56 -15.70
C GLU A 76 -13.86 -12.40 -15.41
N ALA A 77 -12.63 -12.69 -14.96
CA ALA A 77 -11.61 -11.66 -14.75
C ALA A 77 -11.18 -11.06 -16.10
N SER A 78 -11.03 -9.75 -16.15
CA SER A 78 -10.51 -9.07 -17.34
C SER A 78 -9.04 -9.45 -17.60
N ASP A 79 -8.59 -9.31 -18.84
CA ASP A 79 -7.17 -9.49 -19.18
C ASP A 79 -6.27 -8.58 -18.33
N ASN A 80 -6.73 -7.36 -18.05
CA ASN A 80 -5.99 -6.41 -17.21
C ASN A 80 -5.95 -6.84 -15.75
N ASP A 81 -7.05 -7.35 -15.17
CA ASP A 81 -7.05 -7.96 -13.84
C ASP A 81 -6.04 -9.11 -13.74
N LYS A 82 -6.07 -10.03 -14.72
CA LYS A 82 -5.16 -11.17 -14.79
C LYS A 82 -3.70 -10.72 -14.93
N PHE A 83 -3.44 -9.74 -15.79
CA PHE A 83 -2.09 -9.23 -15.99
C PHE A 83 -1.51 -8.62 -14.71
N VAL A 84 -2.30 -7.82 -14.00
CA VAL A 84 -1.88 -7.21 -12.73
C VAL A 84 -1.62 -8.30 -11.67
N ALA A 85 -2.53 -9.25 -11.51
CA ALA A 85 -2.38 -10.34 -10.54
C ALA A 85 -1.14 -11.22 -10.85
N TYR A 86 -0.93 -11.57 -12.12
CA TYR A 86 0.24 -12.33 -12.56
C TYR A 86 1.56 -11.57 -12.27
N THR A 87 1.59 -10.29 -12.61
CA THR A 87 2.77 -9.44 -12.36
C THR A 87 3.06 -9.31 -10.87
N MET A 88 2.03 -9.26 -10.01
CA MET A 88 2.21 -9.25 -8.56
C MET A 88 2.76 -10.57 -8.01
N LEU A 89 2.35 -11.71 -8.55
CA LEU A 89 2.94 -13.01 -8.18
C LEU A 89 4.40 -13.11 -8.62
N LEU A 90 4.73 -12.67 -9.85
CA LEU A 90 6.12 -12.57 -10.31
C LEU A 90 6.94 -11.65 -9.41
N ASN A 91 6.39 -10.49 -9.03
CA ASN A 91 7.05 -9.58 -8.12
C ASN A 91 7.40 -10.23 -6.80
N GLN A 92 6.51 -11.06 -6.28
CA GLN A 92 6.74 -11.71 -5.00
C GLN A 92 7.82 -12.78 -5.09
N THR A 93 8.00 -13.45 -6.23
CA THR A 93 9.13 -14.37 -6.43
C THR A 93 10.47 -13.64 -6.42
N VAL A 94 10.53 -12.45 -7.01
CA VAL A 94 11.72 -11.60 -6.98
C VAL A 94 11.98 -11.07 -5.57
N ALA A 95 10.96 -10.55 -4.89
CA ALA A 95 11.09 -10.02 -3.53
C ALA A 95 11.57 -11.12 -2.53
N ALA A 96 11.10 -12.35 -2.69
CA ALA A 96 11.46 -13.47 -1.82
C ALA A 96 12.95 -13.86 -1.89
N GLU A 97 13.71 -13.37 -2.88
CA GLU A 97 15.19 -13.49 -2.92
C GLU A 97 15.85 -12.67 -1.80
N GLY A 98 15.14 -11.71 -1.20
CA GLY A 98 15.59 -10.93 -0.03
C GLY A 98 16.49 -9.74 -0.35
N GLU A 99 16.62 -9.34 -1.61
CA GLU A 99 17.43 -8.20 -2.03
C GLU A 99 16.59 -6.96 -2.36
N LEU A 100 15.53 -7.13 -3.13
CA LEU A 100 14.61 -6.08 -3.55
C LEU A 100 13.31 -6.19 -2.75
N PRO A 101 12.94 -5.21 -1.90
CA PRO A 101 11.68 -5.26 -1.17
C PRO A 101 10.48 -5.27 -2.12
N THR A 102 9.38 -5.87 -1.69
CA THR A 102 8.13 -6.04 -2.46
C THR A 102 7.66 -4.73 -3.10
N CYS A 103 7.77 -3.62 -2.39
CA CYS A 103 7.32 -2.29 -2.83
C CYS A 103 8.45 -1.26 -2.67
N GLN A 104 8.48 -0.24 -3.53
CA GLN A 104 9.42 0.89 -3.40
C GLN A 104 9.12 1.76 -2.18
N ASP A 105 7.85 1.87 -1.79
CA ASP A 105 7.44 2.50 -0.54
C ASP A 105 7.43 1.44 0.56
N THR A 106 8.51 1.36 1.31
CA THR A 106 8.67 0.36 2.36
C THR A 106 7.92 0.73 3.64
N GLY A 107 7.31 1.91 3.67
CA GLY A 107 6.25 2.30 4.59
C GLY A 107 6.71 2.78 5.97
N THR A 108 5.73 3.24 6.73
CA THR A 108 5.86 3.55 8.16
C THR A 108 5.83 2.26 8.97
N ALA A 109 6.79 2.09 9.87
CA ALA A 109 6.81 0.98 10.83
C ALA A 109 5.75 1.22 11.92
N ILE A 110 4.87 0.24 12.10
CA ILE A 110 3.79 0.27 13.11
C ILE A 110 3.87 -1.01 13.93
N CYS A 111 3.69 -0.89 15.24
CA CYS A 111 3.58 -2.01 16.15
C CYS A 111 2.39 -1.80 17.09
N ILE A 112 1.52 -2.79 17.19
CA ILE A 112 0.45 -2.86 18.20
C ILE A 112 0.77 -4.07 19.08
N GLY A 113 1.05 -3.82 20.39
CA GLY A 113 1.41 -4.86 21.34
C GLY A 113 0.38 -5.00 22.46
N LYS A 114 0.20 -6.24 22.93
CA LYS A 114 -0.56 -6.58 24.14
C LYS A 114 0.38 -7.29 25.12
N LYS A 115 0.76 -6.59 26.20
CA LYS A 115 1.68 -7.08 27.22
C LYS A 115 0.91 -7.66 28.38
N GLY A 116 1.08 -8.96 28.62
CA GLY A 116 0.52 -9.64 29.78
C GLY A 116 1.02 -9.05 31.10
N GLU A 117 0.17 -9.02 32.11
CA GLU A 117 0.48 -8.46 33.45
C GLU A 117 1.64 -9.16 34.15
N ASN A 118 1.94 -10.41 33.77
CA ASN A 118 3.05 -11.19 34.30
C ASN A 118 4.27 -11.22 33.33
N VAL A 119 4.40 -10.26 32.45
CA VAL A 119 5.57 -10.10 31.57
C VAL A 119 6.42 -8.94 32.03
N PHE A 120 7.69 -9.23 32.32
CA PHE A 120 8.66 -8.24 32.76
C PHE A 120 9.83 -8.14 31.76
N THR A 121 10.10 -6.94 31.26
CA THR A 121 11.18 -6.67 30.31
C THR A 121 12.31 -5.87 30.91
N GLY A 122 12.03 -5.02 31.91
CA GLY A 122 13.03 -4.19 32.60
C GLY A 122 13.62 -3.07 31.71
N ALA A 123 12.95 -2.72 30.60
CA ALA A 123 13.40 -1.71 29.65
C ALA A 123 12.21 -0.91 29.12
N ASP A 124 12.48 0.12 28.34
CA ASP A 124 11.48 0.78 27.51
C ASP A 124 11.22 -0.08 26.27
N ASP A 125 10.09 -0.77 26.26
CA ASP A 125 9.72 -1.70 25.18
C ASP A 125 9.54 -0.96 23.86
N ALA A 126 9.04 0.28 23.88
CA ALA A 126 8.88 1.09 22.66
C ALA A 126 10.24 1.47 22.06
N GLU A 127 11.24 1.79 22.90
CA GLU A 127 12.61 2.02 22.41
C GLU A 127 13.20 0.75 21.78
N CYS A 128 13.00 -0.42 22.39
CA CYS A 128 13.48 -1.70 21.85
C CYS A 128 12.86 -2.01 20.48
N ILE A 129 11.55 -1.80 20.33
CA ILE A 129 10.84 -2.01 19.06
C ILE A 129 11.32 -1.01 18.00
N ALA A 130 11.48 0.27 18.37
CA ALA A 130 11.99 1.31 17.46
C ALA A 130 13.43 1.00 16.99
N ARG A 131 14.28 0.48 17.87
CA ARG A 131 15.64 0.06 17.54
C ARG A 131 15.63 -1.09 16.52
N GLY A 132 14.79 -2.11 16.71
CA GLY A 132 14.62 -3.20 15.73
C GLY A 132 14.12 -2.70 14.37
N ALA A 133 13.17 -1.75 14.34
CA ALA A 133 12.73 -1.09 13.11
C ALA A 133 13.88 -0.36 12.42
N TYR A 134 14.64 0.46 13.18
CA TYR A 134 15.81 1.17 12.67
C TYR A 134 16.82 0.24 12.01
N GLU A 135 17.17 -0.87 12.66
CA GLU A 135 18.12 -1.84 12.14
C GLU A 135 17.62 -2.49 10.84
N ALA A 136 16.36 -2.93 10.79
CA ALA A 136 15.77 -3.51 9.59
C ALA A 136 15.83 -2.53 8.39
N TYR A 137 15.43 -1.28 8.58
CA TYR A 137 15.44 -0.26 7.53
C TYR A 137 16.85 0.13 7.07
N LYS A 138 17.83 0.08 7.98
CA LYS A 138 19.23 0.35 7.67
C LYS A 138 19.87 -0.77 6.87
N GLU A 139 19.62 -2.03 7.24
CA GLU A 139 20.35 -3.20 6.73
C GLU A 139 19.75 -3.77 5.43
N ARG A 140 18.43 -3.57 5.18
CA ARG A 140 17.68 -4.32 4.18
C ARG A 140 17.28 -3.52 2.93
N ASN A 141 18.03 -2.50 2.54
CA ASN A 141 17.75 -1.66 1.37
C ASN A 141 16.35 -1.00 1.38
N LEU A 142 15.81 -0.72 2.58
CA LEU A 142 14.51 -0.11 2.76
C LEU A 142 14.61 1.42 2.66
N ARG A 143 13.56 2.05 2.14
CA ARG A 143 13.49 3.49 1.95
C ARG A 143 13.12 4.21 3.24
N TYR A 144 13.82 5.30 3.58
CA TYR A 144 13.42 6.19 4.66
C TYR A 144 12.36 7.17 4.16
N SER A 145 11.13 6.99 4.62
CA SER A 145 9.96 7.78 4.18
C SER A 145 9.43 8.71 5.26
N GLN A 146 9.94 8.61 6.50
CA GLN A 146 9.50 9.48 7.59
C GLN A 146 10.13 10.86 7.49
N VAL A 147 9.30 11.89 7.58
CA VAL A 147 9.71 13.29 7.74
C VAL A 147 9.42 13.74 9.16
N VAL A 148 10.30 14.58 9.70
CA VAL A 148 10.18 15.13 11.05
C VAL A 148 10.03 16.65 10.97
N PRO A 149 9.02 17.23 11.64
CA PRO A 149 8.79 18.66 11.65
C PRO A 149 9.74 19.38 12.60
N PHE A 150 10.24 20.54 12.20
CA PHE A 150 10.96 21.48 13.04
C PHE A 150 10.11 22.68 13.42
N THR A 151 9.24 23.10 12.50
CA THR A 151 8.23 24.14 12.72
C THR A 151 6.92 23.70 12.07
N MET A 152 5.91 24.55 12.05
CA MET A 152 4.64 24.26 11.37
C MET A 152 4.83 24.02 9.86
N THR A 153 5.83 24.62 9.26
CA THR A 153 6.03 24.61 7.80
C THR A 153 7.37 24.02 7.37
N GLU A 154 8.28 23.74 8.30
CA GLU A 154 9.61 23.24 8.01
C GLU A 154 9.75 21.81 8.51
N GLU A 155 10.13 20.90 7.61
CA GLU A 155 10.32 19.48 7.90
C GLU A 155 11.51 18.91 7.11
N LYS A 156 12.07 17.80 7.61
CA LYS A 156 13.13 17.04 6.94
C LYS A 156 12.87 15.55 7.00
N ASN A 157 13.41 14.80 6.03
CA ASN A 157 13.48 13.36 6.15
C ASN A 157 14.32 12.97 7.39
N SER A 158 13.81 12.04 8.19
CA SER A 158 14.47 11.64 9.45
C SER A 158 15.82 10.94 9.22
N GLY A 159 16.07 10.38 8.03
CA GLY A 159 17.27 9.60 7.73
C GLY A 159 17.37 8.25 8.46
N THR A 160 16.31 7.85 9.16
CA THR A 160 16.25 6.62 9.96
C THR A 160 14.95 5.83 9.79
N ASN A 161 13.97 6.41 9.12
CA ASN A 161 12.56 5.97 9.06
C ASN A 161 11.86 5.95 10.43
N LEU A 162 12.41 6.63 11.42
CA LEU A 162 11.76 6.89 12.71
C LEU A 162 11.17 8.31 12.73
N PRO A 163 10.17 8.57 13.59
CA PRO A 163 9.60 7.67 14.58
C PRO A 163 8.71 6.59 13.97
N ALA A 164 8.65 5.43 14.63
CA ALA A 164 7.65 4.41 14.40
C ALA A 164 6.38 4.72 15.19
N GLN A 165 5.23 4.21 14.78
CA GLN A 165 4.01 4.20 15.60
C GLN A 165 4.01 2.95 16.46
N ILE A 166 4.05 3.09 17.78
CA ILE A 166 4.11 1.97 18.73
C ILE A 166 3.03 2.17 19.78
N ASP A 167 2.04 1.29 19.81
CA ASP A 167 0.91 1.29 20.73
C ASP A 167 0.95 0.01 21.55
N LEU A 168 1.23 0.14 22.86
CA LEU A 168 1.32 -0.99 23.78
C LEU A 168 0.19 -0.95 24.79
N TYR A 169 -0.55 -2.06 24.88
CA TYR A 169 -1.70 -2.23 25.76
C TYR A 169 -1.41 -3.28 26.81
N ALA A 170 -1.96 -3.08 28.01
CA ALA A 170 -1.97 -4.09 29.05
C ALA A 170 -2.92 -5.25 28.66
N ASP A 171 -2.52 -6.46 28.99
CA ASP A 171 -3.33 -7.67 28.79
C ASP A 171 -3.19 -8.58 30.02
N LYS A 172 -3.96 -9.64 30.10
CA LYS A 172 -3.88 -10.65 31.16
C LYS A 172 -2.84 -11.71 30.83
N GLY A 173 -2.32 -12.36 31.87
CA GLY A 173 -1.49 -13.54 31.74
C GLY A 173 0.00 -13.25 31.53
N ASN A 174 0.69 -14.22 30.95
CA ASN A 174 2.16 -14.23 30.82
C ASN A 174 2.63 -14.34 29.37
N GLU A 175 1.83 -13.84 28.42
CA GLU A 175 2.22 -13.75 27.02
C GLU A 175 2.39 -12.28 26.60
N TYR A 176 3.28 -12.03 25.65
CA TYR A 176 3.43 -10.74 25.01
C TYR A 176 3.14 -10.91 23.51
N LYS A 177 2.05 -10.33 23.02
CA LYS A 177 1.56 -10.49 21.65
C LYS A 177 1.79 -9.22 20.87
N PHE A 178 2.12 -9.36 19.57
CA PHE A 178 2.41 -8.24 18.69
C PHE A 178 1.74 -8.40 17.34
N LEU A 179 1.39 -7.26 16.77
CA LEU A 179 1.03 -7.09 15.38
C LEU A 179 1.93 -6.02 14.79
N PHE A 180 2.81 -6.41 13.88
CA PHE A 180 3.66 -5.49 13.13
C PHE A 180 3.06 -5.21 11.76
N ILE A 181 3.08 -3.96 11.35
CA ILE A 181 2.55 -3.49 10.07
C ILE A 181 3.56 -2.53 9.45
N THR A 182 3.77 -2.61 8.13
CA THR A 182 4.39 -1.51 7.39
C THR A 182 3.37 -0.94 6.40
N LYS A 183 3.08 0.35 6.53
CA LYS A 183 2.04 1.03 5.75
C LYS A 183 2.65 2.10 4.86
N GLY A 184 2.54 1.90 3.54
CA GLY A 184 2.95 2.90 2.55
C GLY A 184 2.02 4.11 2.52
N GLY A 185 2.52 5.24 2.02
CA GLY A 185 1.76 6.49 1.93
C GLY A 185 0.49 6.38 1.08
N GLY A 186 0.54 5.59 0.00
CA GLY A 186 -0.63 5.36 -0.85
C GLY A 186 -1.80 4.73 -0.08
N SER A 187 -1.54 3.67 0.67
CA SER A 187 -2.56 3.01 1.51
C SER A 187 -3.01 3.90 2.66
N ALA A 188 -2.07 4.60 3.32
CA ALA A 188 -2.38 5.50 4.43
C ALA A 188 -3.35 6.62 4.00
N ASN A 189 -3.15 7.16 2.80
CA ASN A 189 -4.00 8.20 2.22
C ASN A 189 -5.41 7.70 1.83
N LYS A 190 -5.67 6.40 1.89
CA LYS A 190 -6.99 5.80 1.64
C LYS A 190 -7.63 5.30 2.94
N THR A 191 -7.36 6.00 4.03
CA THR A 191 -8.04 5.83 5.32
C THR A 191 -8.90 7.05 5.59
N PHE A 192 -10.21 6.83 5.75
CA PHE A 192 -11.21 7.87 5.91
C PHE A 192 -12.04 7.65 7.17
N LEU A 193 -12.43 8.75 7.79
CA LEU A 193 -13.41 8.77 8.86
C LEU A 193 -14.54 9.70 8.48
N TYR A 194 -15.76 9.16 8.44
CA TYR A 194 -16.98 9.92 8.18
C TYR A 194 -17.82 9.96 9.44
N GLN A 195 -18.14 11.16 9.92
CA GLN A 195 -19.08 11.32 11.02
C GLN A 195 -20.50 11.27 10.47
N GLN A 196 -21.23 10.24 10.84
CA GLN A 196 -22.61 10.00 10.43
C GLN A 196 -23.54 9.98 11.65
N THR A 197 -24.81 9.78 11.41
CA THR A 197 -25.84 9.66 12.44
C THR A 197 -26.56 8.30 12.30
N LYS A 198 -27.45 8.01 13.26
CA LYS A 198 -28.33 6.83 13.19
C LYS A 198 -29.13 6.74 11.88
N ALA A 199 -29.39 7.87 11.21
CA ALA A 199 -30.10 7.89 9.93
C ALA A 199 -29.43 7.06 8.83
N LEU A 200 -28.10 6.86 8.91
CA LEU A 200 -27.38 6.00 7.98
C LEU A 200 -27.72 4.51 8.15
N LEU A 201 -28.13 4.07 9.35
CA LEU A 201 -28.30 2.65 9.70
C LEU A 201 -29.62 2.06 9.16
N ASN A 202 -29.77 2.09 7.85
CA ASN A 202 -30.76 1.36 7.07
C ASN A 202 -30.16 0.96 5.72
N GLU A 203 -30.68 -0.07 5.11
CA GLU A 203 -30.07 -0.67 3.92
C GLU A 203 -29.89 0.32 2.76
N LYS A 204 -30.92 1.10 2.45
CA LYS A 204 -30.87 2.08 1.35
C LYS A 204 -29.77 3.11 1.55
N SER A 205 -29.76 3.77 2.71
CA SER A 205 -28.76 4.82 3.00
C SER A 205 -27.33 4.28 3.04
N LEU A 206 -27.13 3.06 3.57
CA LEU A 206 -25.82 2.41 3.60
C LEU A 206 -25.34 2.08 2.18
N LEU A 207 -26.20 1.51 1.32
CA LEU A 207 -25.82 1.21 -0.06
C LEU A 207 -25.46 2.48 -0.85
N GLU A 208 -26.26 3.55 -0.73
CA GLU A 208 -25.98 4.85 -1.36
C GLU A 208 -24.65 5.44 -0.86
N PHE A 209 -24.42 5.38 0.44
CA PHE A 209 -23.17 5.84 1.06
C PHE A 209 -21.96 5.09 0.52
N PHE A 210 -21.98 3.77 0.53
CA PHE A 210 -20.84 2.97 0.05
C PHE A 210 -20.63 3.12 -1.44
N ARG A 211 -21.67 3.14 -2.28
CA ARG A 211 -21.54 3.43 -3.73
C ARG A 211 -20.81 4.75 -3.97
N SER A 212 -21.17 5.79 -3.22
CA SER A 212 -20.50 7.10 -3.32
C SER A 212 -19.05 7.06 -2.85
N LYS A 213 -18.77 6.48 -1.67
CA LYS A 213 -17.45 6.58 -1.02
C LYS A 213 -16.40 5.62 -1.57
N LEU A 214 -16.81 4.45 -2.06
CA LEU A 214 -15.88 3.47 -2.61
C LEU A 214 -15.28 3.90 -3.95
N MET A 215 -15.97 4.71 -4.73
CA MET A 215 -15.42 5.31 -5.95
C MET A 215 -14.24 6.25 -5.66
N ASP A 216 -14.23 6.90 -4.49
CA ASP A 216 -13.14 7.79 -4.06
C ASP A 216 -11.84 7.04 -3.68
N LEU A 217 -11.90 5.73 -3.53
CA LEU A 217 -10.70 4.91 -3.29
C LEU A 217 -9.74 4.99 -4.47
N GLY A 218 -10.25 4.88 -5.70
CA GLY A 218 -9.45 4.89 -6.90
C GLY A 218 -8.35 3.83 -6.88
N THR A 219 -7.31 4.04 -7.66
CA THR A 219 -6.23 3.04 -7.85
C THR A 219 -4.87 3.48 -7.30
N SER A 220 -4.77 4.66 -6.69
CA SER A 220 -3.49 5.22 -6.23
C SER A 220 -2.81 4.42 -5.10
N ALA A 221 -3.57 3.62 -4.35
CA ALA A 221 -3.04 2.74 -3.32
C ALA A 221 -2.71 1.32 -3.81
N CYS A 222 -2.76 1.08 -5.11
CA CYS A 222 -2.40 -0.19 -5.76
C CYS A 222 -3.34 -1.36 -5.41
N PRO A 223 -4.58 -1.39 -5.95
CA PRO A 223 -5.45 -2.55 -5.85
C PRO A 223 -4.89 -3.79 -6.60
N PRO A 224 -5.40 -5.00 -6.35
CA PRO A 224 -6.57 -5.33 -5.51
C PRO A 224 -6.36 -5.05 -4.03
N TYR A 225 -7.38 -4.48 -3.37
CA TYR A 225 -7.34 -4.15 -1.95
C TYR A 225 -7.92 -5.26 -1.07
N HIS A 226 -7.46 -5.32 0.18
CA HIS A 226 -8.30 -5.75 1.30
C HIS A 226 -9.01 -4.49 1.79
N LEU A 227 -10.32 -4.47 1.73
CA LEU A 227 -11.14 -3.32 2.10
C LEU A 227 -11.72 -3.52 3.49
N ASP A 228 -11.52 -2.54 4.35
CA ASP A 228 -11.88 -2.63 5.75
C ASP A 228 -12.80 -1.48 6.13
N VAL A 229 -13.92 -1.84 6.73
CA VAL A 229 -14.97 -0.91 7.16
C VAL A 229 -15.25 -1.13 8.65
N CYS A 230 -15.33 -0.03 9.39
CA CYS A 230 -15.87 -0.03 10.75
C CYS A 230 -17.08 0.88 10.82
N ILE A 231 -18.22 0.37 11.26
CA ILE A 231 -19.43 1.16 11.52
C ILE A 231 -19.64 1.22 13.02
N GLY A 232 -19.46 2.39 13.61
CA GLY A 232 -19.47 2.61 15.04
C GLY A 232 -18.09 2.82 15.62
N GLY A 233 -18.00 2.68 16.92
CA GLY A 233 -16.86 2.99 17.76
C GLY A 233 -17.30 3.91 18.89
N THR A 234 -16.82 3.66 20.10
CA THR A 234 -17.12 4.50 21.28
C THR A 234 -16.43 5.86 21.19
N SER A 235 -15.44 5.97 20.29
CA SER A 235 -14.76 7.21 19.88
C SER A 235 -14.38 7.14 18.40
N ALA A 236 -14.06 8.28 17.81
CA ALA A 236 -13.49 8.36 16.46
C ALA A 236 -12.17 7.57 16.34
N GLU A 237 -11.34 7.65 17.37
CA GLU A 237 -10.09 6.91 17.47
C GLU A 237 -10.31 5.41 17.47
N MET A 238 -11.27 4.90 18.26
CA MET A 238 -11.62 3.48 18.26
C MET A 238 -12.08 3.00 16.88
N CYS A 239 -12.86 3.80 16.16
CA CYS A 239 -13.29 3.48 14.79
C CYS A 239 -12.09 3.30 13.86
N LEU A 240 -11.16 4.25 13.82
CA LEU A 240 -9.95 4.18 12.99
C LEU A 240 -9.00 3.07 13.42
N ALA A 241 -8.81 2.86 14.72
CA ALA A 241 -7.99 1.77 15.25
C ALA A 241 -8.58 0.39 14.86
N THR A 242 -9.92 0.28 14.82
CA THR A 242 -10.61 -0.93 14.36
C THR A 242 -10.34 -1.19 12.88
N VAL A 243 -10.44 -0.17 12.02
CA VAL A 243 -10.09 -0.26 10.59
C VAL A 243 -8.65 -0.74 10.41
N LYS A 244 -7.70 -0.17 11.15
CA LYS A 244 -6.30 -0.57 11.08
C LYS A 244 -6.10 -2.05 11.47
N LYS A 245 -6.71 -2.51 12.55
CA LYS A 245 -6.64 -3.92 12.97
C LYS A 245 -7.30 -4.86 11.95
N ALA A 246 -8.44 -4.46 11.38
CA ALA A 246 -9.11 -5.21 10.32
C ALA A 246 -8.21 -5.33 9.09
N SER A 247 -7.56 -4.23 8.67
CA SER A 247 -6.68 -4.21 7.49
C SER A 247 -5.46 -5.15 7.61
N ALA A 248 -5.12 -5.56 8.82
CA ALA A 248 -4.06 -6.54 9.08
C ALA A 248 -4.59 -7.98 9.24
N GLY A 249 -5.89 -8.21 9.03
CA GLY A 249 -6.52 -9.51 9.27
C GLY A 249 -6.63 -9.90 10.76
N TYR A 250 -6.31 -8.96 11.66
CA TYR A 250 -6.32 -9.24 13.10
C TYR A 250 -7.70 -9.56 13.65
N LEU A 251 -8.76 -9.03 13.03
CA LEU A 251 -10.15 -9.18 13.44
C LEU A 251 -10.91 -10.28 12.68
N ASP A 252 -10.23 -11.11 11.89
CA ASP A 252 -10.88 -12.13 11.04
C ASP A 252 -11.63 -13.21 11.82
N GLN A 253 -11.25 -13.44 13.07
CA GLN A 253 -11.87 -14.43 13.97
C GLN A 253 -12.85 -13.80 14.97
N LEU A 254 -13.32 -12.56 14.74
CA LEU A 254 -14.40 -12.00 15.53
C LEU A 254 -15.71 -12.81 15.34
N PRO A 255 -16.58 -12.83 16.35
CA PRO A 255 -17.95 -13.34 16.20
C PRO A 255 -18.68 -12.65 15.05
N THR A 256 -19.73 -13.31 14.52
CA THR A 256 -20.56 -12.79 13.43
C THR A 256 -21.87 -12.18 13.90
N SER A 257 -22.04 -11.99 15.21
CA SER A 257 -23.20 -11.34 15.82
C SER A 257 -22.82 -10.55 17.05
N GLY A 258 -23.57 -9.47 17.33
CA GLY A 258 -23.45 -8.71 18.56
C GLY A 258 -24.01 -9.44 19.79
N ASN A 259 -23.84 -8.83 20.97
CA ASN A 259 -24.48 -9.26 22.22
C ASN A 259 -24.81 -8.05 23.10
N GLU A 260 -25.49 -8.31 24.22
CA GLU A 260 -25.88 -7.26 25.18
C GLU A 260 -24.68 -6.58 25.87
N GLY A 261 -23.54 -7.26 25.96
CA GLY A 261 -22.30 -6.71 26.52
C GLY A 261 -21.59 -5.70 25.62
N GLY A 262 -21.95 -5.63 24.34
CA GLY A 262 -21.40 -4.65 23.41
C GLY A 262 -20.11 -5.11 22.69
N ARG A 263 -19.96 -6.41 22.40
CA ARG A 263 -18.84 -6.89 21.59
C ARG A 263 -18.92 -6.39 20.15
N CYS A 264 -17.78 -6.12 19.55
CA CYS A 264 -17.68 -5.93 18.11
C CYS A 264 -17.88 -7.27 17.38
N PHE A 265 -18.40 -7.21 16.16
CA PHE A 265 -18.61 -8.41 15.35
C PHE A 265 -18.39 -8.11 13.86
N ARG A 266 -18.13 -9.15 13.08
CA ARG A 266 -18.08 -9.09 11.61
C ARG A 266 -19.49 -9.27 11.06
N ASP A 267 -19.89 -8.37 10.17
CA ASP A 267 -21.17 -8.47 9.46
C ASP A 267 -20.95 -9.06 8.06
N LEU A 268 -21.07 -10.38 7.97
CA LEU A 268 -20.80 -11.13 6.73
C LEU A 268 -21.77 -10.77 5.60
N GLU A 269 -23.01 -10.40 5.90
CA GLU A 269 -23.97 -9.95 4.89
C GLU A 269 -23.52 -8.65 4.23
N TRP A 270 -23.11 -7.67 5.04
CA TRP A 270 -22.60 -6.39 4.53
C TRP A 270 -21.25 -6.53 3.85
N GLU A 271 -20.41 -7.47 4.25
CA GLU A 271 -19.17 -7.79 3.52
C GLU A 271 -19.49 -8.19 2.07
N GLN A 272 -20.50 -9.04 1.84
CA GLN A 272 -20.89 -9.45 0.49
C GLN A 272 -21.54 -8.31 -0.31
N LYS A 273 -22.40 -7.49 0.31
CA LYS A 273 -23.01 -6.33 -0.35
C LYS A 273 -21.97 -5.33 -0.82
N ILE A 274 -20.98 -5.01 0.01
CA ILE A 274 -19.90 -4.09 -0.32
C ILE A 274 -18.96 -4.70 -1.37
N LEU A 275 -18.64 -5.98 -1.27
CA LEU A 275 -17.87 -6.70 -2.28
C LEU A 275 -18.52 -6.60 -3.66
N GLN A 276 -19.83 -6.75 -3.73
CA GLN A 276 -20.58 -6.62 -4.98
C GLN A 276 -20.51 -5.20 -5.55
N ILE A 277 -20.65 -4.16 -4.71
CA ILE A 277 -20.47 -2.76 -5.13
C ILE A 277 -19.07 -2.55 -5.74
N CYS A 278 -18.03 -3.11 -5.12
CA CYS A 278 -16.66 -3.00 -5.63
C CYS A 278 -16.50 -3.70 -6.99
N ARG A 279 -17.10 -4.87 -7.17
CA ARG A 279 -17.07 -5.62 -8.44
C ARG A 279 -17.79 -4.87 -9.58
N GLU A 280 -18.92 -4.24 -9.27
CA GLU A 280 -19.72 -3.45 -10.20
C GLU A 280 -19.07 -2.11 -10.58
N SER A 281 -18.09 -1.65 -9.82
CA SER A 281 -17.43 -0.35 -10.07
C SER A 281 -16.70 -0.27 -11.41
N GLY A 282 -16.27 -1.41 -11.96
CA GLY A 282 -15.51 -1.47 -13.21
C GLY A 282 -14.06 -1.01 -13.11
N ILE A 283 -13.61 -0.56 -11.91
CA ILE A 283 -12.23 -0.08 -11.68
C ILE A 283 -11.23 -1.23 -11.84
N GLY A 284 -11.57 -2.41 -11.33
CA GLY A 284 -10.73 -3.59 -11.39
C GLY A 284 -9.41 -3.45 -10.65
N ALA A 285 -8.48 -4.33 -10.96
CA ALA A 285 -7.11 -4.29 -10.48
C ALA A 285 -6.31 -3.23 -11.24
N GLN A 286 -6.62 -1.94 -11.02
CA GLN A 286 -5.99 -0.72 -11.55
C GLN A 286 -6.40 -0.28 -12.96
N PHE A 287 -6.72 -1.19 -13.89
CA PHE A 287 -6.89 -0.86 -15.31
C PHE A 287 -8.17 -1.42 -15.94
N GLY A 288 -9.22 -1.53 -15.15
CA GLY A 288 -10.53 -2.05 -15.57
C GLY A 288 -10.70 -3.53 -15.29
N GLY A 289 -11.90 -3.89 -14.84
CA GLY A 289 -12.27 -5.24 -14.45
C GLY A 289 -13.13 -5.25 -13.19
N LYS A 290 -13.16 -6.37 -12.50
CA LYS A 290 -13.97 -6.54 -11.30
C LYS A 290 -13.16 -6.63 -9.98
N TYR A 291 -11.84 -6.75 -10.07
CA TYR A 291 -10.99 -6.99 -8.91
C TYR A 291 -10.40 -5.72 -8.28
N LEU A 292 -11.26 -4.74 -7.96
CA LEU A 292 -10.86 -3.61 -7.12
C LEU A 292 -10.42 -4.08 -5.73
N VAL A 293 -11.08 -5.12 -5.21
CA VAL A 293 -10.78 -5.72 -3.91
C VAL A 293 -10.68 -7.24 -4.01
N HIS A 294 -9.86 -7.82 -3.16
CA HIS A 294 -9.83 -9.26 -2.90
C HIS A 294 -11.00 -9.68 -2.02
N ASP A 295 -11.18 -8.96 -0.93
CA ASP A 295 -12.18 -9.20 0.10
C ASP A 295 -12.57 -7.90 0.81
N VAL A 296 -13.60 -8.01 1.62
CA VAL A 296 -14.13 -6.92 2.44
C VAL A 296 -14.29 -7.42 3.87
N ARG A 297 -13.93 -6.60 4.84
CA ARG A 297 -14.23 -6.82 6.26
C ARG A 297 -15.10 -5.69 6.75
N VAL A 298 -16.23 -6.02 7.34
CA VAL A 298 -17.16 -5.05 7.94
C VAL A 298 -17.29 -5.35 9.43
N ILE A 299 -16.72 -4.45 10.23
CA ILE A 299 -16.79 -4.55 11.69
C ILE A 299 -17.88 -3.61 12.20
N ARG A 300 -18.84 -4.17 12.93
CA ARG A 300 -19.87 -3.42 13.62
C ARG A 300 -19.45 -3.25 15.07
N ALA A 301 -19.35 -2.01 15.55
CA ALA A 301 -18.89 -1.68 16.90
C ALA A 301 -19.97 -0.91 17.68
N PRO A 302 -19.95 -0.99 19.02
CA PRO A 302 -20.75 -0.11 19.89
C PRO A 302 -20.43 1.35 19.61
N ARG A 303 -21.40 2.24 19.83
CA ARG A 303 -21.25 3.67 19.57
C ARG A 303 -21.99 4.52 20.60
N HIS A 304 -21.60 5.76 20.72
CA HIS A 304 -22.42 6.76 21.40
C HIS A 304 -23.72 6.97 20.60
N ALA A 305 -24.85 7.09 21.28
CA ALA A 305 -26.16 7.16 20.61
C ALA A 305 -26.29 8.35 19.64
N ALA A 306 -25.63 9.47 19.93
CA ALA A 306 -25.64 10.68 19.10
C ALA A 306 -24.57 10.69 17.99
N SER A 307 -23.73 9.65 17.88
CA SER A 307 -22.62 9.56 16.93
C SER A 307 -22.65 8.23 16.20
N CYS A 308 -22.33 8.23 14.92
CA CYS A 308 -22.17 7.00 14.14
C CYS A 308 -20.96 7.17 13.20
N PRO A 309 -19.74 7.08 13.74
CA PRO A 309 -18.57 7.15 12.90
C PRO A 309 -18.52 5.96 11.94
N VAL A 310 -18.10 6.20 10.71
CA VAL A 310 -17.81 5.16 9.70
C VAL A 310 -16.38 5.33 9.25
N GLY A 311 -15.56 4.34 9.54
CA GLY A 311 -14.19 4.25 9.08
C GLY A 311 -14.09 3.38 7.82
N ILE A 312 -13.33 3.82 6.83
CA ILE A 312 -13.00 3.04 5.64
C ILE A 312 -11.49 3.08 5.46
N GLY A 313 -10.88 1.94 5.22
CA GLY A 313 -9.46 1.85 4.96
C GLY A 313 -9.11 0.65 4.08
N VAL A 314 -7.87 0.62 3.61
CA VAL A 314 -7.41 -0.46 2.74
C VAL A 314 -6.04 -0.99 3.19
N SER A 315 -5.82 -2.28 2.98
CA SER A 315 -4.50 -2.85 2.79
C SER A 315 -4.30 -3.06 1.29
N CYS A 316 -3.16 -2.62 0.77
CA CYS A 316 -2.91 -2.66 -0.68
C CYS A 316 -2.33 -4.01 -1.13
N SER A 317 -1.99 -4.11 -2.41
CA SER A 317 -1.34 -5.29 -3.00
C SER A 317 -0.03 -5.71 -2.31
N ALA A 318 0.62 -4.81 -1.58
CA ALA A 318 1.70 -5.11 -0.66
C ALA A 318 1.12 -5.24 0.76
N ASP A 319 0.42 -6.31 1.03
CA ASP A 319 -0.26 -6.60 2.30
C ASP A 319 0.73 -7.01 3.39
N ARG A 320 1.39 -6.01 3.99
CA ARG A 320 2.56 -6.17 4.86
C ARG A 320 2.20 -6.17 6.34
N ASN A 321 1.74 -7.30 6.81
CA ASN A 321 1.35 -7.51 8.20
C ASN A 321 1.94 -8.82 8.71
N ILE A 322 2.34 -8.87 9.97
CA ILE A 322 2.86 -10.07 10.61
C ILE A 322 2.54 -10.08 12.10
N LYS A 323 2.07 -11.21 12.60
CA LYS A 323 1.88 -11.42 14.03
C LYS A 323 3.14 -12.00 14.67
N ALA A 324 3.30 -11.72 15.96
CA ALA A 324 4.35 -12.31 16.76
C ALA A 324 3.87 -12.51 18.20
N LYS A 325 4.55 -13.37 18.92
CA LYS A 325 4.33 -13.57 20.35
C LYS A 325 5.61 -14.00 21.06
N ILE A 326 5.68 -13.62 22.32
CA ILE A 326 6.70 -14.09 23.27
C ILE A 326 5.97 -14.85 24.36
N THR A 327 6.38 -16.09 24.58
CA THR A 327 5.86 -16.99 25.61
C THR A 327 7.01 -17.61 26.39
N GLU A 328 6.72 -18.42 27.39
CA GLU A 328 7.72 -19.18 28.12
C GLU A 328 8.53 -20.17 27.23
N GLU A 329 7.94 -20.55 26.08
CA GLU A 329 8.57 -21.47 25.13
C GLU A 329 9.54 -20.79 24.17
N GLY A 330 9.51 -19.44 24.09
CA GLY A 330 10.39 -18.67 23.22
C GLY A 330 9.70 -17.48 22.55
N ILE A 331 10.39 -16.97 21.55
CA ILE A 331 9.95 -15.84 20.69
C ILE A 331 9.52 -16.44 19.35
N PHE A 332 8.29 -16.13 18.94
CA PHE A 332 7.64 -16.67 17.76
C PHE A 332 7.23 -15.58 16.79
N LEU A 333 7.40 -15.83 15.51
CA LEU A 333 6.99 -14.96 14.42
C LEU A 333 6.07 -15.71 13.45
N GLU A 334 5.03 -15.06 12.94
CA GLU A 334 4.14 -15.63 11.93
C GLU A 334 4.93 -16.15 10.73
N GLN A 335 4.52 -17.31 10.24
CA GLN A 335 5.14 -17.95 9.07
C GLN A 335 4.59 -17.31 7.78
N LEU A 336 5.32 -16.36 7.18
CA LEU A 336 5.04 -15.84 5.86
C LEU A 336 5.56 -16.77 4.76
N GLU A 337 5.09 -16.59 3.52
CA GLU A 337 5.44 -17.44 2.39
C GLU A 337 6.83 -17.12 1.84
N LYS A 338 7.75 -18.08 1.94
CA LYS A 338 9.12 -17.96 1.43
C LYS A 338 9.32 -18.55 0.05
N ASN A 339 8.36 -19.33 -0.46
CA ASN A 339 8.38 -19.91 -1.79
C ASN A 339 7.12 -19.50 -2.60
N PRO A 340 6.96 -18.21 -2.91
CA PRO A 340 5.77 -17.72 -3.61
C PRO A 340 5.65 -18.26 -5.05
N ALA A 341 6.73 -18.79 -5.64
CA ALA A 341 6.71 -19.40 -6.97
C ALA A 341 5.69 -20.56 -7.08
N ARG A 342 5.34 -21.22 -5.98
CA ARG A 342 4.31 -22.28 -5.97
C ARG A 342 2.89 -21.79 -6.30
N PHE A 343 2.65 -20.47 -6.23
CA PHE A 343 1.37 -19.86 -6.60
C PHE A 343 1.32 -19.43 -8.06
N LEU A 344 2.45 -19.43 -8.78
CA LEU A 344 2.46 -19.15 -10.21
C LEU A 344 1.78 -20.29 -10.98
N PRO A 345 1.00 -19.97 -12.03
CA PRO A 345 0.50 -20.99 -12.94
C PRO A 345 1.67 -21.63 -13.70
N LYS A 346 1.48 -22.87 -14.16
CA LYS A 346 2.50 -23.59 -14.95
C LYS A 346 2.86 -22.88 -16.25
N GLU A 347 1.87 -22.22 -16.84
CA GLU A 347 2.03 -21.41 -18.05
C GLU A 347 1.49 -20.00 -17.76
N ALA A 348 2.08 -18.98 -18.37
CA ALA A 348 1.58 -17.62 -18.26
C ALA A 348 0.13 -17.57 -18.75
N PRO A 349 -0.77 -16.81 -18.10
CA PRO A 349 -2.15 -16.72 -18.54
C PRO A 349 -2.24 -16.20 -19.98
N ALA A 350 -3.11 -16.79 -20.78
CA ALA A 350 -3.41 -16.27 -22.11
C ALA A 350 -4.07 -14.88 -21.96
N MET A 351 -3.48 -13.87 -22.56
CA MET A 351 -3.92 -12.48 -22.51
C MET A 351 -3.75 -11.85 -23.88
N SER A 352 -4.56 -10.83 -24.18
CA SER A 352 -4.39 -10.03 -25.39
C SER A 352 -2.97 -9.47 -25.47
N PRO A 353 -2.32 -9.44 -26.66
CA PRO A 353 -0.96 -8.93 -26.79
C PRO A 353 -0.88 -7.44 -26.41
N ALA A 354 0.24 -7.04 -25.81
CA ALA A 354 0.55 -5.63 -25.58
C ALA A 354 1.01 -4.98 -26.88
N VAL A 355 0.84 -3.66 -26.98
CA VAL A 355 1.39 -2.86 -28.08
C VAL A 355 2.82 -2.45 -27.73
N ASP A 356 3.79 -2.83 -28.55
CA ASP A 356 5.18 -2.44 -28.39
C ASP A 356 5.39 -0.97 -28.77
N ILE A 357 5.96 -0.20 -27.86
CA ILE A 357 6.27 1.22 -28.05
C ILE A 357 7.76 1.47 -27.79
N ASP A 358 8.47 1.92 -28.82
CA ASP A 358 9.83 2.45 -28.71
C ASP A 358 9.76 3.95 -28.38
N LEU A 359 10.16 4.34 -27.18
CA LEU A 359 10.09 5.72 -26.70
C LEU A 359 11.15 6.62 -27.34
N ASP A 360 12.22 6.05 -27.88
CA ASP A 360 13.36 6.80 -28.44
C ASP A 360 13.17 7.18 -29.92
N GLN A 361 11.99 6.89 -30.51
CA GLN A 361 11.61 7.36 -31.86
C GLN A 361 11.33 8.87 -31.94
N GLY A 362 11.31 9.54 -30.80
CA GLY A 362 10.92 10.95 -30.67
C GLY A 362 9.46 11.13 -30.24
N MET A 363 9.23 12.18 -29.46
CA MET A 363 7.95 12.44 -28.78
C MET A 363 6.76 12.49 -29.73
N ASP A 364 6.89 13.15 -30.88
CA ASP A 364 5.79 13.29 -31.86
C ASP A 364 5.40 11.95 -32.46
N LYS A 365 6.38 11.10 -32.77
CA LYS A 365 6.12 9.78 -33.33
C LYS A 365 5.45 8.85 -32.31
N VAL A 366 5.90 8.89 -31.05
CA VAL A 366 5.30 8.11 -29.98
C VAL A 366 3.84 8.53 -29.77
N ARG A 367 3.55 9.84 -29.72
CA ARG A 367 2.17 10.35 -29.60
C ARG A 367 1.28 9.94 -30.78
N GLU A 368 1.80 10.01 -32.02
CA GLU A 368 1.07 9.54 -33.21
C GLU A 368 0.68 8.06 -33.11
N ILE A 369 1.57 7.22 -32.58
CA ILE A 369 1.28 5.79 -32.40
C ILE A 369 0.24 5.62 -31.29
N LEU A 370 0.42 6.25 -30.12
CA LEU A 370 -0.52 6.14 -28.99
C LEU A 370 -1.94 6.58 -29.36
N SER A 371 -2.07 7.63 -30.20
CA SER A 371 -3.37 8.15 -30.65
C SER A 371 -4.22 7.15 -31.45
N LYS A 372 -3.62 6.06 -31.95
CA LYS A 372 -4.32 4.99 -32.68
C LYS A 372 -5.03 3.99 -31.78
N TYR A 373 -4.72 3.99 -30.49
CA TYR A 373 -5.23 3.00 -29.54
C TYR A 373 -6.17 3.61 -28.52
N PRO A 374 -7.22 2.89 -28.11
CA PRO A 374 -8.16 3.35 -27.10
C PRO A 374 -7.55 3.32 -25.68
N ILE A 375 -8.20 4.03 -24.75
CA ILE A 375 -7.89 3.88 -23.31
C ILE A 375 -8.05 2.42 -22.87
N LYS A 376 -7.33 2.03 -21.82
CA LYS A 376 -7.13 0.67 -21.29
C LYS A 376 -6.25 -0.25 -22.16
N THR A 377 -5.75 0.22 -23.30
CA THR A 377 -4.78 -0.56 -24.08
C THR A 377 -3.51 -0.78 -23.28
N ARG A 378 -3.08 -2.04 -23.20
CA ARG A 378 -1.82 -2.43 -22.58
C ARG A 378 -0.67 -2.20 -23.54
N LEU A 379 0.37 -1.56 -23.00
CA LEU A 379 1.58 -1.19 -23.74
C LEU A 379 2.78 -1.95 -23.16
N ASN A 380 3.73 -2.22 -24.02
CA ASN A 380 5.06 -2.70 -23.66
C ASN A 380 6.09 -1.64 -24.08
N LEU A 381 6.60 -0.90 -23.10
CA LEU A 381 7.49 0.21 -23.37
C LEU A 381 8.96 -0.22 -23.36
N ARG A 382 9.75 0.31 -24.28
CA ARG A 382 11.21 0.31 -24.23
C ARG A 382 11.74 1.69 -24.56
N GLY A 383 12.90 2.06 -24.02
CA GLY A 383 13.55 3.33 -24.27
C GLY A 383 13.73 4.19 -23.03
N THR A 384 13.90 5.48 -23.23
CA THR A 384 14.27 6.45 -22.20
C THR A 384 13.04 7.07 -21.54
N LEU A 385 13.06 7.10 -20.19
CA LEU A 385 12.10 7.82 -19.34
C LEU A 385 12.85 8.82 -18.45
N ILE A 386 12.25 9.96 -18.20
CA ILE A 386 12.69 10.90 -17.16
C ILE A 386 11.86 10.70 -15.90
N VAL A 387 12.54 10.44 -14.80
CA VAL A 387 11.91 10.28 -13.48
C VAL A 387 11.97 11.61 -12.76
N ALA A 388 10.81 12.18 -12.49
CA ALA A 388 10.66 13.43 -11.75
C ALA A 388 9.32 13.48 -11.03
N ARG A 389 9.29 14.05 -9.84
CA ARG A 389 8.07 14.18 -9.05
C ARG A 389 8.03 15.50 -8.27
N ASP A 390 7.41 15.57 -7.12
CA ASP A 390 6.94 16.77 -6.43
C ASP A 390 7.92 17.96 -6.41
N ILE A 391 9.10 17.80 -5.81
CA ILE A 391 10.05 18.92 -5.64
C ILE A 391 10.66 19.32 -6.98
N ALA A 392 10.97 18.35 -7.85
CA ALA A 392 11.49 18.64 -9.18
C ALA A 392 10.48 19.43 -10.04
N HIS A 393 9.18 19.05 -9.99
CA HIS A 393 8.11 19.78 -10.68
C HIS A 393 7.97 21.21 -10.13
N ALA A 394 8.01 21.40 -8.81
CA ALA A 394 7.94 22.72 -8.20
C ALA A 394 9.12 23.62 -8.65
N ARG A 395 10.33 23.07 -8.70
CA ARG A 395 11.51 23.81 -9.19
C ARG A 395 11.44 24.17 -10.66
N ILE A 396 10.98 23.24 -11.51
CA ILE A 396 10.82 23.52 -12.93
C ILE A 396 9.75 24.59 -13.13
N LYS A 397 8.64 24.55 -12.37
CA LYS A 397 7.65 25.63 -12.40
C LYS A 397 8.28 26.97 -12.02
N GLN A 398 9.05 27.03 -10.95
CA GLN A 398 9.76 28.26 -10.57
C GLN A 398 10.67 28.76 -11.69
N MET A 399 11.41 27.87 -12.35
CA MET A 399 12.27 28.24 -13.50
C MET A 399 11.45 28.88 -14.64
N LEU A 400 10.27 28.32 -14.95
CA LEU A 400 9.36 28.89 -15.96
C LEU A 400 8.82 30.25 -15.52
N ASP A 401 8.45 30.41 -14.26
CA ASP A 401 7.99 31.68 -13.68
C ASP A 401 9.09 32.79 -13.75
N GLU A 402 10.36 32.38 -13.68
CA GLU A 402 11.53 33.24 -13.85
C GLU A 402 11.89 33.50 -15.35
N GLY A 403 11.09 33.00 -16.29
CA GLY A 403 11.29 33.14 -17.72
C GLY A 403 12.38 32.23 -18.32
N LYS A 404 12.81 31.21 -17.57
CA LYS A 404 13.73 30.19 -18.09
C LYS A 404 12.98 29.18 -18.96
N PRO A 405 13.61 28.57 -19.96
CA PRO A 405 12.94 27.59 -20.82
C PRO A 405 12.66 26.26 -20.08
N MET A 406 11.64 25.52 -20.57
CA MET A 406 11.43 24.14 -20.19
C MET A 406 12.68 23.31 -20.44
N PRO A 407 13.16 22.51 -19.47
CA PRO A 407 14.30 21.63 -19.67
C PRO A 407 14.13 20.69 -20.88
N GLU A 408 15.15 20.53 -21.69
CA GLU A 408 15.08 19.72 -22.92
C GLU A 408 14.72 18.26 -22.65
N TYR A 409 15.15 17.70 -21.53
CA TYR A 409 14.80 16.33 -21.18
C TYR A 409 13.30 16.16 -20.88
N PHE A 410 12.59 17.21 -20.42
CA PHE A 410 11.13 17.20 -20.26
C PHE A 410 10.37 17.26 -21.58
N LYS A 411 10.99 17.83 -22.63
CA LYS A 411 10.40 17.89 -23.98
C LYS A 411 10.64 16.60 -24.77
N LYS A 412 11.82 16.00 -24.60
CA LYS A 412 12.28 14.88 -25.42
C LYS A 412 11.81 13.51 -24.96
N HIS A 413 11.46 13.36 -23.69
CA HIS A 413 11.15 12.07 -23.09
C HIS A 413 9.86 12.09 -22.28
N PRO A 414 9.14 10.95 -22.18
CA PRO A 414 8.04 10.81 -21.24
C PRO A 414 8.50 10.98 -19.79
N ILE A 415 7.62 11.52 -18.95
CA ILE A 415 7.91 11.79 -17.55
C ILE A 415 7.25 10.72 -16.67
N TYR A 416 8.06 10.02 -15.89
CA TYR A 416 7.63 9.01 -14.95
C TYR A 416 7.67 9.55 -13.52
N TYR A 417 6.50 9.64 -12.90
CA TYR A 417 6.36 10.03 -11.49
C TYR A 417 6.64 8.81 -10.62
N ALA A 418 7.86 8.70 -10.18
CA ALA A 418 8.32 7.49 -9.49
C ALA A 418 9.51 7.77 -8.57
N GLY A 419 9.87 6.77 -7.79
CA GLY A 419 11.07 6.80 -6.98
C GLY A 419 11.45 5.40 -6.50
N PRO A 420 12.76 5.10 -6.38
CA PRO A 420 13.24 3.82 -5.91
C PRO A 420 13.28 3.70 -4.38
N ALA A 421 13.34 2.46 -3.89
CA ALA A 421 13.96 2.14 -2.60
C ALA A 421 15.49 2.24 -2.72
N LYS A 422 16.24 1.97 -1.66
CA LYS A 422 17.71 1.95 -1.71
C LYS A 422 18.20 0.91 -2.71
N THR A 423 19.23 1.28 -3.47
CA THR A 423 19.81 0.39 -4.48
C THR A 423 20.74 -0.64 -3.83
N PRO A 424 20.50 -1.95 -3.98
CA PRO A 424 21.43 -2.97 -3.56
C PRO A 424 22.74 -2.91 -4.34
N LYS A 425 23.82 -3.37 -3.73
CA LYS A 425 25.15 -3.37 -4.38
C LYS A 425 25.13 -4.20 -5.66
N GLY A 426 25.58 -3.61 -6.75
CA GLY A 426 25.69 -4.28 -8.06
C GLY A 426 24.39 -4.29 -8.88
N MET A 427 23.31 -3.71 -8.40
CA MET A 427 22.06 -3.55 -9.17
C MET A 427 21.94 -2.15 -9.77
N PRO A 428 21.21 -1.98 -10.90
CA PRO A 428 20.95 -0.67 -11.49
C PRO A 428 20.09 0.22 -10.58
N SER A 429 19.14 -0.40 -9.84
CA SER A 429 18.17 0.30 -8.98
C SER A 429 17.73 -0.58 -7.82
N GLY A 430 17.22 0.04 -6.75
CA GLY A 430 16.35 -0.62 -5.78
C GLY A 430 14.94 -0.81 -6.35
N SER A 431 14.06 -1.45 -5.59
CA SER A 431 12.65 -1.60 -5.96
C SER A 431 12.08 -0.26 -6.44
N PHE A 432 11.48 -0.25 -7.62
CA PHE A 432 11.14 0.97 -8.34
C PHE A 432 9.68 0.95 -8.77
N GLY A 433 8.92 1.96 -8.39
CA GLY A 433 7.51 2.00 -8.72
C GLY A 433 6.92 3.40 -8.78
N PRO A 434 5.71 3.51 -9.35
CA PRO A 434 5.04 4.79 -9.55
C PRO A 434 4.59 5.41 -8.24
N THR A 435 4.57 6.75 -8.20
CA THR A 435 3.89 7.52 -7.16
C THR A 435 2.51 7.99 -7.64
N THR A 436 1.70 8.52 -6.72
CA THR A 436 0.36 9.04 -7.00
C THR A 436 0.42 10.23 -7.96
N ALA A 437 -0.27 10.11 -9.09
CA ALA A 437 -0.24 11.09 -10.17
C ALA A 437 -0.86 12.44 -9.80
N GLY A 438 -1.96 12.44 -9.06
CA GLY A 438 -2.75 13.66 -8.76
C GLY A 438 -1.98 14.79 -8.09
N ARG A 439 -0.86 14.49 -7.43
CA ARG A 439 0.00 15.52 -6.82
C ARG A 439 0.65 16.44 -7.84
N MET A 440 0.87 15.97 -9.07
CA MET A 440 1.47 16.75 -10.16
C MET A 440 0.44 17.42 -11.08
N ASP A 441 -0.86 17.21 -10.85
CA ASP A 441 -1.94 17.77 -11.68
C ASP A 441 -1.83 19.28 -11.90
N PRO A 442 -1.49 20.10 -10.88
CA PRO A 442 -1.37 21.56 -11.06
C PRO A 442 -0.31 22.03 -12.05
N TYR A 443 0.65 21.17 -12.39
CA TYR A 443 1.75 21.53 -13.30
C TYR A 443 1.46 21.17 -14.77
N VAL A 444 0.50 20.28 -15.03
CA VAL A 444 0.38 19.59 -16.32
C VAL A 444 0.07 20.55 -17.47
N ASP A 445 -0.95 21.40 -17.35
CA ASP A 445 -1.33 22.33 -18.44
C ASP A 445 -0.18 23.28 -18.79
N LEU A 446 0.43 23.90 -17.76
CA LEU A 446 1.60 24.79 -17.94
C LEU A 446 2.77 24.07 -18.60
N PHE A 447 3.10 22.85 -18.16
CA PHE A 447 4.24 22.12 -18.70
C PHE A 447 3.99 21.68 -20.14
N GLN A 448 2.78 21.24 -20.47
CA GLN A 448 2.41 20.86 -21.82
C GLN A 448 2.36 22.06 -22.78
N GLU A 449 1.94 23.23 -22.31
CA GLU A 449 2.03 24.48 -23.07
C GLU A 449 3.47 24.82 -23.48
N HIS A 450 4.44 24.49 -22.62
CA HIS A 450 5.87 24.67 -22.90
C HIS A 450 6.52 23.45 -23.60
N GLY A 451 5.71 22.49 -24.07
CA GLY A 451 6.16 21.31 -24.80
C GLY A 451 6.74 20.19 -23.94
N GLY A 452 6.65 20.30 -22.60
CA GLY A 452 7.08 19.27 -21.65
C GLY A 452 5.94 18.38 -21.18
N SER A 453 6.24 17.26 -20.55
CA SER A 453 5.24 16.34 -19.96
C SER A 453 4.10 15.92 -20.89
N LEU A 454 4.36 15.83 -22.20
CA LEU A 454 3.35 15.42 -23.17
C LEU A 454 2.93 13.95 -23.03
N ILE A 455 3.80 13.13 -22.46
CA ILE A 455 3.47 11.76 -22.04
C ILE A 455 3.90 11.60 -20.59
N MET A 456 2.97 11.24 -19.74
CA MET A 456 3.17 11.08 -18.30
C MET A 456 2.87 9.65 -17.88
N LEU A 457 3.71 9.08 -17.00
CA LEU A 457 3.50 7.76 -16.39
C LEU A 457 3.41 7.92 -14.87
N ALA A 458 2.40 7.34 -14.26
CA ALA A 458 2.22 7.31 -12.81
C ALA A 458 1.12 6.30 -12.43
N LYS A 459 0.65 6.35 -11.19
CA LYS A 459 -0.51 5.56 -10.75
C LYS A 459 -1.64 6.45 -10.22
N GLY A 460 -2.84 5.92 -10.31
CA GLY A 460 -4.04 6.58 -9.77
C GLY A 460 -4.76 7.46 -10.79
N ASN A 461 -5.93 7.92 -10.38
CA ASN A 461 -6.76 8.83 -11.16
C ASN A 461 -6.19 10.25 -11.18
N ARG A 462 -6.55 11.01 -12.21
CA ARG A 462 -6.20 12.42 -12.40
C ARG A 462 -7.43 13.31 -12.28
N SER A 463 -7.22 14.61 -12.09
CA SER A 463 -8.28 15.61 -12.15
C SER A 463 -8.69 15.93 -13.58
N GLN A 464 -9.88 16.52 -13.75
CA GLN A 464 -10.40 16.91 -15.08
C GLN A 464 -9.45 17.88 -15.82
N GLN A 465 -8.73 18.74 -15.10
CA GLN A 465 -7.76 19.65 -15.72
C GLN A 465 -6.66 18.93 -16.51
N VAL A 466 -6.26 17.71 -16.10
CA VAL A 466 -5.27 16.91 -16.83
C VAL A 466 -5.87 16.35 -18.11
N THR A 467 -7.11 15.86 -18.07
CA THR A 467 -7.83 15.39 -19.26
C THR A 467 -8.01 16.52 -20.28
N ASP A 468 -8.35 17.71 -19.80
CA ASP A 468 -8.50 18.90 -20.66
C ASP A 468 -7.16 19.34 -21.26
N ALA A 469 -6.09 19.31 -20.47
CA ALA A 469 -4.73 19.63 -20.95
C ALA A 469 -4.26 18.61 -22.01
N CYS A 470 -4.48 17.31 -21.79
CA CYS A 470 -4.12 16.28 -22.77
C CYS A 470 -4.88 16.49 -24.09
N ARG A 471 -6.17 16.82 -24.04
CA ARG A 471 -6.95 17.14 -25.24
C ARG A 471 -6.45 18.41 -25.95
N LYS A 472 -6.10 19.45 -25.19
CA LYS A 472 -5.64 20.74 -25.71
C LYS A 472 -4.27 20.65 -26.38
N HIS A 473 -3.34 19.92 -25.77
CA HIS A 473 -1.93 19.87 -26.17
C HIS A 473 -1.51 18.57 -26.86
N GLY A 474 -2.44 17.63 -27.05
CA GLY A 474 -2.13 16.31 -27.62
C GLY A 474 -1.31 15.43 -26.69
N GLY A 475 -1.57 15.49 -25.38
CA GLY A 475 -0.86 14.74 -24.37
C GLY A 475 -1.52 13.41 -24.02
N PHE A 476 -0.80 12.59 -23.24
CA PHE A 476 -1.25 11.28 -22.75
C PHE A 476 -0.89 11.07 -21.29
N TYR A 477 -1.77 10.43 -20.56
CA TYR A 477 -1.45 9.86 -19.27
C TYR A 477 -1.49 8.34 -19.35
N LEU A 478 -0.36 7.72 -19.06
CA LEU A 478 -0.20 6.27 -19.02
C LEU A 478 -0.16 5.80 -17.56
N GLY A 479 -0.94 4.77 -17.26
CA GLY A 479 -0.89 4.11 -15.96
C GLY A 479 0.29 3.14 -15.89
N SER A 480 1.15 3.31 -14.89
CA SER A 480 2.15 2.33 -14.49
C SER A 480 1.59 1.45 -13.39
N ILE A 481 1.87 0.15 -13.40
CA ILE A 481 1.38 -0.77 -12.36
C ILE A 481 1.97 -0.35 -11.01
N GLY A 482 1.10 -0.11 -10.03
CA GLY A 482 1.50 0.06 -8.64
C GLY A 482 1.54 -1.27 -7.92
N GLY A 483 2.59 -1.50 -7.13
CA GLY A 483 2.78 -2.71 -6.34
C GLY A 483 4.01 -3.54 -6.75
N PRO A 484 4.22 -3.94 -8.02
CA PRO A 484 5.28 -4.86 -8.41
C PRO A 484 6.64 -4.17 -8.60
N ALA A 485 7.11 -3.47 -7.58
CA ALA A 485 8.32 -2.64 -7.67
C ALA A 485 9.63 -3.44 -7.76
N ALA A 486 9.67 -4.64 -7.18
CA ALA A 486 10.85 -5.50 -7.23
C ALA A 486 11.08 -6.04 -8.64
N VAL A 487 10.04 -6.58 -9.28
CA VAL A 487 10.14 -7.13 -10.63
C VAL A 487 10.40 -6.04 -11.65
N LEU A 488 9.78 -4.86 -11.52
CA LEU A 488 10.08 -3.73 -12.40
C LEU A 488 11.55 -3.29 -12.32
N ALA A 489 12.11 -3.23 -11.12
CA ALA A 489 13.53 -2.90 -10.93
C ALA A 489 14.46 -3.96 -11.53
N LYS A 490 14.16 -5.26 -11.34
CA LYS A 490 14.99 -6.35 -11.81
C LYS A 490 14.91 -6.56 -13.32
N ASP A 491 13.70 -6.58 -13.86
CA ASP A 491 13.46 -7.03 -15.23
C ASP A 491 13.33 -5.87 -16.23
N SER A 492 12.83 -4.72 -15.82
CA SER A 492 12.53 -3.64 -16.74
C SER A 492 13.54 -2.48 -16.72
N ILE A 493 14.11 -2.13 -15.57
CA ILE A 493 15.04 -1.00 -15.46
C ILE A 493 16.46 -1.47 -15.71
N LYS A 494 17.08 -0.96 -16.80
CA LYS A 494 18.43 -1.35 -17.25
C LYS A 494 19.52 -0.39 -16.79
N SER A 495 19.20 0.91 -16.69
CA SER A 495 20.14 1.93 -16.20
C SER A 495 19.43 3.05 -15.50
N VAL A 496 20.12 3.72 -14.59
CA VAL A 496 19.66 4.89 -13.85
C VAL A 496 20.79 5.89 -13.76
N GLU A 497 20.54 7.13 -14.18
CA GLU A 497 21.49 8.25 -14.16
C GLU A 497 20.80 9.49 -13.57
N VAL A 498 21.47 10.19 -12.66
CA VAL A 498 21.00 11.50 -12.16
C VAL A 498 21.36 12.56 -13.20
N VAL A 499 20.38 13.33 -13.68
CA VAL A 499 20.56 14.33 -14.73
C VAL A 499 20.34 15.76 -14.27
N ASP A 500 19.59 15.96 -13.17
CA ASP A 500 19.36 17.29 -12.61
C ASP A 500 19.01 17.23 -11.11
N PHE A 501 19.21 18.33 -10.41
CA PHE A 501 18.94 18.52 -8.99
C PHE A 501 19.50 17.41 -8.07
N PRO A 502 20.80 17.05 -8.18
CA PRO A 502 21.38 15.94 -7.40
C PRO A 502 21.28 16.16 -5.88
N GLU A 503 21.23 17.41 -5.43
CA GLU A 503 21.06 17.76 -4.01
C GLU A 503 19.70 17.36 -3.42
N LEU A 504 18.70 17.07 -4.26
CA LEU A 504 17.39 16.60 -3.82
C LEU A 504 17.37 15.11 -3.46
N GLY A 505 18.48 14.39 -3.64
CA GLY A 505 18.58 12.98 -3.28
C GLY A 505 17.53 12.11 -3.98
N MET A 506 16.51 11.61 -3.25
CA MET A 506 15.45 10.80 -3.83
C MET A 506 14.50 11.57 -4.77
N GLU A 507 14.43 12.89 -4.64
CA GLU A 507 13.65 13.78 -5.51
C GLU A 507 14.48 14.33 -6.70
N ALA A 508 15.76 13.94 -6.85
CA ALA A 508 16.57 14.29 -8.01
C ALA A 508 15.92 13.80 -9.30
N VAL A 509 16.11 14.56 -10.38
CA VAL A 509 15.68 14.12 -11.71
C VAL A 509 16.63 13.05 -12.22
N ARG A 510 16.04 11.92 -12.65
CA ARG A 510 16.81 10.78 -13.18
C ARG A 510 16.39 10.47 -14.61
N LYS A 511 17.34 10.03 -15.39
CA LYS A 511 17.11 9.38 -16.67
C LYS A 511 17.25 7.88 -16.46
N ILE A 512 16.25 7.11 -16.88
CA ILE A 512 16.27 5.65 -16.84
C ILE A 512 16.06 5.09 -18.24
N TYR A 513 16.67 3.95 -18.52
CA TYR A 513 16.38 3.16 -19.70
C TYR A 513 15.61 1.91 -19.30
N VAL A 514 14.50 1.66 -19.98
CA VAL A 514 13.60 0.54 -19.69
C VAL A 514 13.43 -0.39 -20.88
N GLU A 515 13.18 -1.67 -20.58
CA GLU A 515 12.77 -2.70 -21.51
C GLU A 515 11.62 -3.50 -20.92
N ASN A 516 10.69 -3.95 -21.74
CA ASN A 516 9.51 -4.71 -21.30
C ASN A 516 8.76 -4.04 -20.14
N PHE A 517 8.66 -2.72 -20.20
CA PHE A 517 8.02 -1.95 -19.14
C PHE A 517 6.52 -1.84 -19.40
N PRO A 518 5.65 -2.43 -18.55
CA PRO A 518 4.21 -2.42 -18.78
C PRO A 518 3.59 -1.07 -18.44
N ALA A 519 2.70 -0.60 -19.31
CA ALA A 519 1.90 0.60 -19.09
C ALA A 519 0.52 0.45 -19.74
N PHE A 520 -0.41 1.38 -19.41
CA PHE A 520 -1.78 1.38 -19.92
C PHE A 520 -2.19 2.80 -20.28
N ILE A 521 -2.85 3.00 -21.40
CA ILE A 521 -3.40 4.31 -21.75
C ILE A 521 -4.60 4.60 -20.85
N LEU A 522 -4.54 5.62 -20.02
CA LEU A 522 -5.61 6.01 -19.10
C LEU A 522 -6.28 7.33 -19.47
N VAL A 523 -5.52 8.29 -20.02
CA VAL A 523 -6.05 9.52 -20.61
C VAL A 523 -5.38 9.72 -21.95
N ASP A 524 -6.15 10.01 -22.99
CA ASP A 524 -5.66 10.20 -24.34
C ASP A 524 -5.76 11.65 -24.84
N ASP A 525 -5.21 11.90 -26.02
CA ASP A 525 -5.19 13.19 -26.70
C ASP A 525 -6.57 13.64 -27.23
N LYS A 526 -7.60 12.81 -27.13
CA LYS A 526 -8.99 13.10 -27.51
C LYS A 526 -9.86 13.51 -26.32
N GLY A 527 -9.28 13.43 -25.09
CA GLY A 527 -10.00 13.72 -23.86
C GLY A 527 -10.79 12.53 -23.30
N ASN A 528 -10.49 11.31 -23.74
CA ASN A 528 -11.02 10.13 -23.09
C ASN A 528 -10.24 9.87 -21.79
N ASP A 529 -10.99 9.63 -20.72
CA ASP A 529 -10.45 9.37 -19.39
C ASP A 529 -11.11 8.12 -18.80
N PHE A 530 -10.30 7.12 -18.49
CA PHE A 530 -10.75 5.85 -17.94
C PHE A 530 -11.57 6.03 -16.66
N PHE A 531 -11.12 6.87 -15.75
CA PHE A 531 -11.81 7.06 -14.46
C PHE A 531 -13.08 7.91 -14.57
N ALA A 532 -13.11 8.86 -15.51
CA ALA A 532 -14.31 9.66 -15.75
C ALA A 532 -15.47 8.80 -16.30
N GLN A 533 -15.15 7.78 -17.10
CA GLN A 533 -16.15 6.86 -17.68
C GLN A 533 -16.79 5.93 -16.64
N LEU A 534 -16.17 5.75 -15.46
CA LEU A 534 -16.69 4.90 -14.38
C LEU A 534 -17.67 5.61 -13.45
N LYS A 535 -17.81 6.92 -13.57
CA LYS A 535 -18.66 7.75 -12.68
C LYS A 535 -20.14 7.79 -13.07
N HIS A 536 -20.56 6.99 -14.04
CA HIS A 536 -21.94 7.02 -14.58
C HIS A 536 -22.69 5.71 -14.34
#